data_90182aa1d623b2988d9de17d51cb4f5d
#
_entry.id   90182aa1d623b2988d9de17d51cb4f5d
#
_cell.length_a   1.000
_cell.length_b   1.000
_cell.length_c   1.000
_cell.angle_alpha   90.00
_cell.angle_beta   90.00
_cell.angle_gamma   90.00
#
_symmetry.space_group_name_H-M   'P 1'
#
loop_
_entity.id
_entity.type
_entity.pdbx_description
1 polymer ?
#
loop_
_entity_poly.entity_id
_entity_poly.type
_entity_poly.pdbx_seq_one_letter_code
_entity_poly.pdbx_strand_id
1 'polypeptide(L)'
;RSELLPKVGVKGTYNYMHGLELNDQTLMDKGNFSVLLNVSIPIFHFGERSNKVRAAKAKLEQSRLKQENMNEQMLLELMQATNNLDEARLESELSVRSLQQAEENMRVSKSQYDVGLETLSDYLESQALWQQAYETKVDAHFQLYLSYIAYLKATGKLYDESK
;
A
#
# COMPACT_ATOMS: atom_id res chain seq x y z
N ARG A 1 -22.01 -15.89 -18.60
CA ARG A 1 -23.02 -16.40 -19.55
C ARG A 1 -22.76 -17.84 -20.06
N SER A 2 -21.50 -18.32 -19.99
CA SER A 2 -21.12 -19.68 -20.48
C SER A 2 -21.65 -20.84 -19.61
N GLU A 3 -21.96 -20.63 -18.35
CA GLU A 3 -22.53 -21.67 -17.46
C GLU A 3 -23.95 -22.07 -17.79
N LEU A 4 -24.62 -21.33 -18.65
CA LEU A 4 -26.01 -21.57 -19.09
C LEU A 4 -26.11 -22.37 -20.41
N LEU A 5 -24.98 -22.67 -21.03
CA LEU A 5 -24.87 -23.43 -22.26
C LEU A 5 -24.69 -24.93 -21.99
N PRO A 6 -25.10 -25.82 -22.89
CA PRO A 6 -24.78 -27.22 -22.80
C PRO A 6 -23.25 -27.42 -22.69
N LYS A 7 -22.83 -28.23 -21.74
CA LYS A 7 -21.41 -28.58 -21.58
C LYS A 7 -21.16 -29.95 -22.20
N VAL A 8 -20.24 -30.02 -23.15
CA VAL A 8 -19.79 -31.25 -23.78
C VAL A 8 -18.36 -31.52 -23.26
N GLY A 9 -18.18 -32.63 -22.58
CA GLY A 9 -16.89 -33.11 -22.10
C GLY A 9 -16.52 -34.44 -22.75
N VAL A 10 -15.28 -34.56 -23.22
CA VAL A 10 -14.71 -35.80 -23.72
C VAL A 10 -13.61 -36.24 -22.76
N LYS A 11 -13.69 -37.46 -22.22
CA LYS A 11 -12.67 -38.02 -21.35
C LYS A 11 -12.18 -39.32 -21.96
N GLY A 12 -10.91 -39.40 -22.34
CA GLY A 12 -10.18 -40.61 -22.70
C GLY A 12 -9.45 -41.18 -21.49
N THR A 13 -9.61 -42.45 -21.23
CA THR A 13 -8.87 -43.15 -20.18
C THR A 13 -8.23 -44.39 -20.78
N TYR A 14 -6.94 -44.52 -20.59
CA TYR A 14 -6.18 -45.73 -20.93
C TYR A 14 -5.70 -46.37 -19.63
N ASN A 15 -6.18 -47.58 -19.39
CA ASN A 15 -5.73 -48.38 -18.24
C ASN A 15 -4.95 -49.57 -18.77
N TYR A 16 -3.71 -49.70 -18.32
CA TYR A 16 -2.86 -50.83 -18.57
C TYR A 16 -2.67 -51.58 -17.26
N MET A 17 -3.09 -52.84 -17.22
CA MET A 17 -2.85 -53.73 -16.12
C MET A 17 -1.72 -54.70 -16.51
N HIS A 18 -0.61 -54.62 -15.82
CA HIS A 18 0.51 -55.55 -15.97
C HIS A 18 0.56 -56.49 -14.77
N GLY A 19 0.50 -57.81 -15.07
CA GLY A 19 0.96 -58.87 -14.19
C GLY A 19 0.19 -59.09 -12.89
N LEU A 20 -0.92 -59.81 -12.92
CA LEU A 20 -1.30 -60.69 -11.82
C LEU A 20 -0.79 -62.09 -12.15
N GLU A 21 0.39 -62.44 -11.67
CA GLU A 21 0.92 -63.80 -11.71
C GLU A 21 0.36 -64.57 -10.51
N LEU A 22 -0.45 -65.54 -10.78
CA LEU A 22 -0.81 -66.61 -9.83
C LEU A 22 -0.37 -67.91 -10.44
N ASN A 23 0.61 -68.63 -9.80
CA ASN A 23 1.04 -69.91 -10.14
C ASN A 23 1.70 -70.09 -11.53
N ASP A 24 2.69 -69.22 -11.85
CA ASP A 24 3.45 -69.25 -13.13
C ASP A 24 2.62 -69.11 -14.42
N GLN A 25 1.39 -68.63 -14.30
CA GLN A 25 0.57 -68.29 -15.46
C GLN A 25 0.17 -66.77 -15.40
N THR A 26 0.60 -66.01 -16.43
CA THR A 26 0.20 -64.63 -16.64
C THR A 26 -1.27 -64.55 -17.01
N LEU A 27 -2.14 -64.21 -16.07
CA LEU A 27 -3.59 -64.28 -16.25
C LEU A 27 -4.20 -63.11 -17.03
N MET A 28 -3.56 -61.95 -17.12
CA MET A 28 -4.06 -60.83 -17.96
C MET A 28 -2.97 -59.81 -18.26
N ASP A 29 -2.65 -59.69 -19.55
CA ASP A 29 -1.92 -58.58 -20.13
C ASP A 29 -2.86 -57.90 -21.13
N LYS A 30 -3.72 -56.98 -20.67
CA LYS A 30 -4.69 -56.27 -21.50
C LYS A 30 -4.71 -54.77 -21.18
N GLY A 31 -4.33 -53.99 -22.19
CA GLY A 31 -4.61 -52.57 -22.21
C GLY A 31 -6.10 -52.31 -22.56
N ASN A 32 -6.77 -51.54 -21.75
CA ASN A 32 -8.15 -51.14 -22.02
C ASN A 32 -8.20 -49.60 -22.28
N PHE A 33 -8.71 -49.23 -23.45
CA PHE A 33 -8.93 -47.86 -23.82
C PHE A 33 -10.43 -47.58 -23.77
N SER A 34 -10.82 -46.52 -23.05
CA SER A 34 -12.21 -46.07 -22.99
C SER A 34 -12.31 -44.58 -23.31
N VAL A 35 -13.27 -44.22 -24.15
CA VAL A 35 -13.64 -42.83 -24.45
C VAL A 35 -15.03 -42.61 -23.90
N LEU A 36 -15.16 -41.63 -23.02
CA LEU A 36 -16.44 -41.20 -22.45
C LEU A 36 -16.81 -39.83 -23.00
N LEU A 37 -17.95 -39.76 -23.68
CA LEU A 37 -18.56 -38.51 -24.07
C LEU A 37 -19.64 -38.12 -23.05
N ASN A 38 -19.47 -37.02 -22.38
CA ASN A 38 -20.44 -36.50 -21.42
C ASN A 38 -21.07 -35.22 -21.96
N VAL A 39 -22.39 -35.24 -22.15
CA VAL A 39 -23.17 -34.05 -22.52
C VAL A 39 -24.08 -33.69 -21.35
N SER A 40 -23.81 -32.57 -20.70
CA SER A 40 -24.62 -32.04 -19.59
C SER A 40 -25.47 -30.88 -20.09
N ILE A 41 -26.79 -31.09 -20.15
CA ILE A 41 -27.76 -30.09 -20.55
C ILE A 41 -28.59 -29.72 -19.30
N PRO A 42 -28.45 -28.51 -18.75
CA PRO A 42 -29.27 -28.06 -17.62
C PRO A 42 -30.70 -27.80 -18.06
N ILE A 43 -31.61 -28.77 -17.85
CA ILE A 43 -33.00 -28.67 -18.36
C ILE A 43 -33.90 -27.89 -17.39
N PHE A 44 -33.71 -28.03 -16.08
CA PHE A 44 -34.57 -27.39 -15.08
C PHE A 44 -33.81 -27.11 -13.77
N HIS A 45 -33.72 -25.81 -13.42
CA HIS A 45 -33.18 -25.37 -12.14
C HIS A 45 -34.08 -24.28 -11.59
N PHE A 46 -34.97 -24.61 -10.66
CA PHE A 46 -35.93 -23.72 -10.05
C PHE A 46 -35.30 -22.40 -9.59
N GLY A 47 -35.44 -21.34 -10.40
CA GLY A 47 -34.93 -20.00 -10.05
C GLY A 47 -33.40 -19.83 -9.94
N GLU A 48 -32.59 -20.90 -10.06
CA GLU A 48 -31.14 -20.86 -9.92
C GLU A 48 -30.50 -19.90 -10.91
N ARG A 49 -30.97 -19.87 -12.17
CA ARG A 49 -30.52 -18.93 -13.22
C ARG A 49 -30.74 -17.47 -12.80
N SER A 50 -31.95 -17.16 -12.33
CA SER A 50 -32.31 -15.81 -11.91
C SER A 50 -31.46 -15.37 -10.69
N ASN A 51 -31.31 -16.27 -9.73
CA ASN A 51 -30.50 -16.01 -8.53
C ASN A 51 -29.02 -15.88 -8.84
N LYS A 52 -28.44 -16.68 -9.73
CA LYS A 52 -27.05 -16.54 -10.20
C LYS A 52 -26.81 -15.22 -10.93
N VAL A 53 -27.75 -14.79 -11.78
CA VAL A 53 -27.67 -13.48 -12.45
C VAL A 53 -27.79 -12.35 -11.46
N ARG A 54 -28.69 -12.45 -10.47
CA ARG A 54 -28.84 -11.46 -9.40
C ARG A 54 -27.58 -11.38 -8.53
N ALA A 55 -27.03 -12.52 -8.14
CA ALA A 55 -25.77 -12.60 -7.40
C ALA A 55 -24.59 -12.00 -8.18
N ALA A 56 -24.48 -12.28 -9.48
CA ALA A 56 -23.45 -11.71 -10.35
C ALA A 56 -23.60 -10.19 -10.49
N LYS A 57 -24.83 -9.68 -10.62
CA LYS A 57 -25.10 -8.22 -10.64
C LYS A 57 -24.75 -7.56 -9.32
N ALA A 58 -25.12 -8.17 -8.18
CA ALA A 58 -24.78 -7.66 -6.86
C ALA A 58 -23.25 -7.62 -6.64
N LYS A 59 -22.52 -8.65 -7.11
CA LYS A 59 -21.06 -8.68 -7.04
C LYS A 59 -20.40 -7.62 -7.94
N LEU A 60 -20.99 -7.36 -9.13
CA LEU A 60 -20.54 -6.27 -10.00
C LEU A 60 -20.71 -4.91 -9.30
N GLU A 61 -21.88 -4.67 -8.73
CA GLU A 61 -22.16 -3.43 -8.00
C GLU A 61 -21.26 -3.26 -6.78
N GLN A 62 -21.04 -4.33 -6.01
CA GLN A 62 -20.08 -4.33 -4.91
C GLN A 62 -18.67 -3.96 -5.39
N SER A 63 -18.22 -4.50 -6.54
CA SER A 63 -16.90 -4.16 -7.09
C SER A 63 -16.81 -2.71 -7.52
N ARG A 64 -17.91 -2.15 -8.08
CA ARG A 64 -18.00 -0.75 -8.49
C ARG A 64 -17.93 0.19 -7.30
N LEU A 65 -18.73 -0.08 -6.27
CA LEU A 65 -18.69 0.70 -5.02
C LEU A 65 -17.34 0.60 -4.31
N LYS A 66 -16.70 -0.57 -4.36
CA LYS A 66 -15.34 -0.72 -3.82
C LYS A 66 -14.32 0.11 -4.58
N GLN A 67 -14.43 0.19 -5.90
CA GLN A 67 -13.57 1.05 -6.73
C GLN A 67 -13.78 2.53 -6.42
N GLU A 68 -15.05 2.95 -6.29
CA GLU A 68 -15.40 4.33 -5.93
C GLU A 68 -14.84 4.72 -4.55
N ASN A 69 -15.06 3.88 -3.54
CA ASN A 69 -14.49 4.09 -2.20
C ASN A 69 -12.95 4.15 -2.23
N MET A 70 -12.29 3.29 -3.03
CA MET A 70 -10.84 3.35 -3.19
C MET A 70 -10.38 4.68 -3.78
N ASN A 71 -11.08 5.20 -4.79
CA ASN A 71 -10.76 6.49 -5.39
C ASN A 71 -10.94 7.65 -4.39
N GLU A 72 -11.99 7.62 -3.57
CA GLU A 72 -12.22 8.61 -2.52
C GLU A 72 -11.11 8.55 -1.45
N GLN A 73 -10.71 7.35 -1.04
CA GLN A 73 -9.59 7.17 -0.10
C GLN A 73 -8.28 7.71 -0.66
N MET A 74 -7.98 7.47 -1.94
CA MET A 74 -6.78 8.01 -2.60
C MET A 74 -6.80 9.54 -2.66
N LEU A 75 -7.95 10.15 -2.94
CA LEU A 75 -8.11 11.61 -2.93
C LEU A 75 -7.89 12.18 -1.52
N LEU A 76 -8.44 11.54 -0.50
CA LEU A 76 -8.25 11.95 0.89
C LEU A 76 -6.77 11.84 1.30
N GLU A 77 -6.09 10.74 0.96
CA GLU A 77 -4.67 10.55 1.23
C GLU A 77 -3.82 11.64 0.54
N LEU A 78 -4.14 11.96 -0.71
CA LEU A 78 -3.47 13.03 -1.45
C LEU A 78 -3.66 14.40 -0.79
N MET A 79 -4.88 14.73 -0.38
CA MET A 79 -5.18 15.99 0.32
C MET A 79 -4.41 16.08 1.65
N GLN A 80 -4.39 15.01 2.43
CA GLN A 80 -3.64 14.95 3.68
C GLN A 80 -2.14 15.12 3.44
N ALA A 81 -1.57 14.40 2.46
CA ALA A 81 -0.16 14.51 2.13
C ALA A 81 0.22 15.93 1.66
N THR A 82 -0.65 16.60 0.90
CA THR A 82 -0.44 17.98 0.46
C THR A 82 -0.45 18.95 1.64
N ASN A 83 -1.46 18.87 2.51
CA ASN A 83 -1.57 19.71 3.69
C ASN A 83 -0.37 19.52 4.64
N ASN A 84 0.04 18.28 4.89
CA ASN A 84 1.19 17.99 5.73
C ASN A 84 2.50 18.52 5.14
N LEU A 85 2.64 18.50 3.81
CA LEU A 85 3.80 19.09 3.14
C LEU A 85 3.83 20.61 3.28
N ASP A 86 2.70 21.28 3.11
CA ASP A 86 2.59 22.73 3.23
C ASP A 86 2.85 23.18 4.68
N GLU A 87 2.32 22.46 5.66
CA GLU A 87 2.57 22.67 7.08
C GLU A 87 4.06 22.50 7.43
N ALA A 88 4.67 21.38 7.02
CA ALA A 88 6.08 21.13 7.27
C ALA A 88 7.01 22.14 6.59
N ARG A 89 6.63 22.68 5.42
CA ARG A 89 7.35 23.75 4.75
C ARG A 89 7.34 25.04 5.57
N LEU A 90 6.16 25.42 6.07
CA LEU A 90 6.01 26.60 6.92
C LEU A 90 6.79 26.45 8.23
N GLU A 91 6.69 25.28 8.86
CA GLU A 91 7.42 24.98 10.10
C GLU A 91 8.94 25.03 9.91
N SER A 92 9.44 24.48 8.80
CA SER A 92 10.87 24.57 8.44
C SER A 92 11.32 26.02 8.25
N GLU A 93 10.51 26.86 7.59
CA GLU A 93 10.83 28.29 7.41
C GLU A 93 10.83 29.04 8.73
N LEU A 94 9.85 28.80 9.60
CA LEU A 94 9.76 29.43 10.93
C LEU A 94 10.93 28.99 11.83
N SER A 95 11.34 27.72 11.78
CA SER A 95 12.46 27.21 12.57
C SER A 95 13.79 27.86 12.19
N VAL A 96 14.01 28.14 10.90
CA VAL A 96 15.20 28.89 10.42
C VAL A 96 15.22 30.30 10.99
N ARG A 97 14.07 31.02 10.97
CA ARG A 97 13.98 32.37 11.55
C ARG A 97 14.16 32.36 13.06
N SER A 98 13.59 31.37 13.74
CA SER A 98 13.79 31.19 15.20
C SER A 98 15.25 30.96 15.56
N LEU A 99 15.95 30.13 14.79
CA LEU A 99 17.38 29.91 14.98
C LEU A 99 18.18 31.21 14.79
N GLN A 100 17.91 31.99 13.73
CA GLN A 100 18.58 33.26 13.50
C GLN A 100 18.37 34.24 14.66
N GLN A 101 17.16 34.28 15.23
CA GLN A 101 16.88 35.11 16.41
C GLN A 101 17.64 34.61 17.63
N ALA A 102 17.68 33.31 17.87
CA ALA A 102 18.40 32.72 18.99
C ALA A 102 19.93 32.93 18.86
N GLU A 103 20.48 32.85 17.65
CA GLU A 103 21.90 33.16 17.37
C GLU A 103 22.25 34.61 17.73
N GLU A 104 21.38 35.56 17.31
CA GLU A 104 21.60 36.97 17.61
C GLU A 104 21.45 37.25 19.12
N ASN A 105 20.47 36.65 19.79
CA ASN A 105 20.32 36.74 21.25
C ASN A 105 21.57 36.22 21.99
N MET A 106 22.08 35.04 21.62
CA MET A 106 23.29 34.47 22.19
C MET A 106 24.51 35.37 21.94
N ARG A 107 24.64 35.95 20.75
CA ARG A 107 25.73 36.87 20.40
C ARG A 107 25.69 38.13 21.26
N VAL A 108 24.51 38.71 21.47
CA VAL A 108 24.33 39.91 22.32
C VAL A 108 24.63 39.55 23.79
N SER A 109 24.06 38.46 24.30
CA SER A 109 24.29 38.02 25.68
C SER A 109 25.77 37.76 25.93
N LYS A 110 26.48 37.10 25.00
CA LYS A 110 27.92 36.90 25.09
C LYS A 110 28.70 38.23 25.21
N SER A 111 28.32 39.21 24.35
CA SER A 111 28.96 40.53 24.37
C SER A 111 28.73 41.26 25.70
N GLN A 112 27.53 41.16 26.28
CA GLN A 112 27.19 41.76 27.57
C GLN A 112 27.90 41.05 28.74
N TYR A 113 28.03 39.75 28.71
CA TYR A 113 28.80 38.98 29.65
C TYR A 113 30.31 39.34 29.63
N ASP A 114 30.90 39.48 28.45
CA ASP A 114 32.29 39.81 28.24
C ASP A 114 32.66 41.21 28.83
N VAL A 115 31.69 42.14 28.91
CA VAL A 115 31.85 43.48 29.50
C VAL A 115 31.33 43.58 30.95
N GLY A 116 30.83 42.47 31.52
CA GLY A 116 30.35 42.38 32.90
C GLY A 116 28.96 42.97 33.14
N LEU A 117 28.14 43.16 32.09
CA LEU A 117 26.78 43.64 32.17
C LEU A 117 25.74 42.50 32.32
N GLU A 118 26.14 41.28 32.08
CA GLU A 118 25.26 40.10 32.19
C GLU A 118 25.98 39.04 33.06
N THR A 119 25.20 38.15 33.68
CA THR A 119 25.77 37.03 34.48
C THR A 119 26.12 35.83 33.58
N LEU A 120 27.01 34.96 34.09
CA LEU A 120 27.30 33.69 33.41
C LEU A 120 26.04 32.84 33.24
N SER A 121 25.10 32.88 34.20
CA SER A 121 23.85 32.13 34.13
C SER A 121 23.00 32.58 32.97
N ASP A 122 22.84 33.88 32.74
CA ASP A 122 22.07 34.45 31.66
C ASP A 122 22.68 34.09 30.27
N TYR A 123 24.02 34.15 30.18
CA TYR A 123 24.71 33.72 28.96
C TYR A 123 24.51 32.21 28.68
N LEU A 124 24.62 31.35 29.71
CA LEU A 124 24.38 29.91 29.54
C LEU A 124 22.94 29.61 29.18
N GLU A 125 21.96 30.36 29.68
CA GLU A 125 20.55 30.27 29.28
C GLU A 125 20.38 30.63 27.80
N SER A 126 20.96 31.72 27.32
CA SER A 126 20.93 32.12 25.93
C SER A 126 21.55 31.04 24.99
N GLN A 127 22.62 30.40 25.44
CA GLN A 127 23.25 29.29 24.74
C GLN A 127 22.35 28.06 24.69
N ALA A 128 21.65 27.72 25.77
CA ALA A 128 20.68 26.62 25.79
C ALA A 128 19.50 26.87 24.83
N LEU A 129 18.99 28.09 24.82
CA LEU A 129 17.94 28.51 23.89
C LEU A 129 18.37 28.43 22.41
N TRP A 130 19.61 28.82 22.13
CA TRP A 130 20.18 28.66 20.79
C TRP A 130 20.27 27.18 20.40
N GLN A 131 20.76 26.31 21.28
CA GLN A 131 20.87 24.88 21.02
C GLN A 131 19.49 24.27 20.78
N GLN A 132 18.48 24.62 21.57
CA GLN A 132 17.10 24.20 21.37
C GLN A 132 16.54 24.62 20.00
N ALA A 133 16.79 25.87 19.61
CA ALA A 133 16.35 26.37 18.30
C ALA A 133 17.07 25.64 17.15
N TYR A 134 18.34 25.28 17.32
CA TYR A 134 19.10 24.50 16.36
C TYR A 134 18.52 23.09 16.20
N GLU A 135 18.22 22.41 17.30
CA GLU A 135 17.58 21.08 17.30
C GLU A 135 16.22 21.15 16.60
N THR A 136 15.38 22.13 16.95
CA THR A 136 14.08 22.35 16.33
C THR A 136 14.21 22.58 14.81
N LYS A 137 15.21 23.31 14.35
CA LYS A 137 15.45 23.52 12.91
C LYS A 137 15.83 22.21 12.21
N VAL A 138 16.66 21.37 12.83
CA VAL A 138 17.05 20.07 12.26
C VAL A 138 15.83 19.16 12.13
N ASP A 139 15.01 19.08 13.20
CA ASP A 139 13.79 18.27 13.21
C ASP A 139 12.78 18.75 12.17
N ALA A 140 12.52 20.05 12.10
CA ALA A 140 11.60 20.62 11.11
C ALA A 140 12.05 20.35 9.66
N HIS A 141 13.35 20.45 9.41
CA HIS A 141 13.91 20.13 8.10
C HIS A 141 13.76 18.65 7.73
N PHE A 142 13.97 17.76 8.70
CA PHE A 142 13.75 16.32 8.52
C PHE A 142 12.28 16.00 8.28
N GLN A 143 11.35 16.62 9.02
CA GLN A 143 9.91 16.47 8.83
C GLN A 143 9.46 16.96 7.44
N LEU A 144 10.02 18.06 6.95
CA LEU A 144 9.77 18.53 5.59
C LEU A 144 10.17 17.47 4.56
N TYR A 145 11.32 16.84 4.74
CA TYR A 145 11.78 15.80 3.82
C TYR A 145 10.87 14.57 3.85
N LEU A 146 10.43 14.12 5.03
CA LEU A 146 9.49 13.01 5.17
C LEU A 146 8.13 13.33 4.54
N SER A 147 7.61 14.54 4.75
CA SER A 147 6.33 14.98 4.17
C SER A 147 6.42 15.07 2.65
N TYR A 148 7.55 15.49 2.10
CA TYR A 148 7.80 15.48 0.66
C TYR A 148 7.78 14.06 0.07
N ILE A 149 8.43 13.10 0.72
CA ILE A 149 8.40 11.68 0.31
C ILE A 149 6.97 11.12 0.37
N ALA A 150 6.21 11.45 1.44
CA ALA A 150 4.82 11.03 1.57
C ALA A 150 3.94 11.60 0.44
N TYR A 151 4.16 12.86 0.06
CA TYR A 151 3.50 13.49 -1.07
C TYR A 151 3.85 12.81 -2.42
N LEU A 152 5.13 12.49 -2.65
CA LEU A 152 5.55 11.74 -3.84
C LEU A 152 4.91 10.35 -3.91
N LYS A 153 4.78 9.68 -2.76
CA LYS A 153 4.08 8.40 -2.66
C LYS A 153 2.61 8.54 -3.02
N ALA A 154 1.91 9.53 -2.45
CA ALA A 154 0.49 9.76 -2.70
C ALA A 154 0.20 10.15 -4.17
N THR A 155 1.13 10.85 -4.83
CA THR A 155 1.04 11.20 -6.26
C THR A 155 1.51 10.10 -7.21
N GLY A 156 2.07 9.00 -6.69
CA GLY A 156 2.64 7.90 -7.49
C GLY A 156 3.98 8.22 -8.17
N LYS A 157 4.61 9.36 -7.83
CA LYS A 157 5.88 9.81 -8.43
C LYS A 157 7.14 9.32 -7.72
N LEU A 158 6.99 8.59 -6.63
CA LEU A 158 8.13 8.10 -5.83
C LEU A 158 9.13 7.26 -6.65
N TYR A 159 8.65 6.56 -7.67
CA TYR A 159 9.49 5.71 -8.51
C TYR A 159 10.28 6.49 -9.59
N ASP A 160 9.76 7.63 -10.03
CA ASP A 160 10.40 8.43 -11.10
C ASP A 160 11.63 9.21 -10.60
N GLU A 161 11.64 9.63 -9.33
CA GLU A 161 12.78 10.34 -8.73
C GLU A 161 13.89 9.41 -8.20
N SER A 162 13.69 8.08 -8.21
CA SER A 162 14.70 7.09 -7.81
C SER A 162 15.65 6.69 -8.95
N LYS A 163 15.51 7.29 -10.15
CA LYS A 163 16.39 7.11 -11.30
C LYS A 163 17.33 8.30 -11.48
#